data_cc8c1d279b59c16c0bd28c3dee940295
#
_entry.id   cc8c1d279b59c16c0bd28c3dee940295
#
_cell.length_a   1.000
_cell.length_b   1.000
_cell.length_c   1.000
_cell.angle_alpha   90.00
_cell.angle_beta   90.00
_cell.angle_gamma   90.00
#
_symmetry.space_group_name_H-M   'P 1'
#
loop_
_entity.id
_entity.type
_entity.pdbx_description
1 polymer ?
#
loop_
_entity_poly.entity_id
_entity_poly.type
_entity_poly.pdbx_seq_one_letter_code
_entity_poly.pdbx_strand_id
1 'polypeptide(L)'
;MKILFIIQGEGRGHLTQALSLRQKLTDEGHQVVGVLVGKSPARRLPDFFSKKIEAPVYPFESPNFLPSAQNKQVNLVKSVAYNVFRLHKYMSSIRYINRMIKETGADVVINFYELLTGLTYLFCRPKAVMVCIAHQYLFLHPDFTFPKENRLSLASLKFFTRITAIGAAKKLALSFRKMREVTADGIVVVPPLLRKEVLEMTPTKGDYLHGYLLNSGFGEEICSRSEE
;
A
#
# COMPACT_ATOMS: atom_id res chain seq x y z
N MET A 1 -2.51 -4.81 -22.32
CA MET A 1 -1.21 -4.59 -21.66
C MET A 1 -0.99 -5.65 -20.60
N LYS A 2 0.27 -6.03 -20.36
CA LYS A 2 0.68 -6.89 -19.24
C LYS A 2 1.00 -6.03 -18.03
N ILE A 3 0.36 -6.29 -16.92
CA ILE A 3 0.46 -5.45 -15.71
C ILE A 3 0.96 -6.31 -14.55
N LEU A 4 2.00 -5.84 -13.86
CA LEU A 4 2.50 -6.46 -12.64
C LEU A 4 2.11 -5.62 -11.43
N PHE A 5 1.48 -6.22 -10.44
CA PHE A 5 1.17 -5.56 -9.17
C PHE A 5 2.30 -5.78 -8.17
N ILE A 6 2.66 -4.73 -7.45
CA ILE A 6 3.57 -4.81 -6.30
C ILE A 6 2.89 -4.13 -5.12
N ILE A 7 2.67 -4.88 -4.04
CA ILE A 7 1.77 -4.50 -2.96
C ILE A 7 2.48 -4.53 -1.62
N GLN A 8 2.32 -3.48 -0.83
CA GLN A 8 2.69 -3.49 0.58
C GLN A 8 1.69 -4.35 1.36
N GLY A 9 2.12 -5.49 1.88
CA GLY A 9 1.26 -6.56 2.42
C GLY A 9 1.06 -6.56 3.93
N GLU A 10 1.54 -5.54 4.65
CA GLU A 10 1.38 -5.47 6.11
C GLU A 10 -0.06 -5.14 6.53
N GLY A 11 -0.81 -4.42 5.69
CA GLY A 11 -2.22 -4.08 5.90
C GLY A 11 -3.16 -4.75 4.90
N ARG A 12 -4.44 -4.86 5.25
CA ARG A 12 -5.47 -5.41 4.34
C ARG A 12 -5.91 -4.41 3.27
N GLY A 13 -5.74 -3.10 3.51
CA GLY A 13 -6.23 -2.03 2.64
C GLY A 13 -5.68 -2.11 1.22
N HIS A 14 -4.36 -2.19 1.06
CA HIS A 14 -3.72 -2.28 -0.26
C HIS A 14 -4.07 -3.57 -1.00
N LEU A 15 -4.24 -4.69 -0.27
CA LEU A 15 -4.68 -5.95 -0.84
C LEU A 15 -6.09 -5.86 -1.43
N THR A 16 -7.03 -5.22 -0.72
CA THR A 16 -8.40 -5.03 -1.21
C THR A 16 -8.47 -4.04 -2.37
N GLN A 17 -7.65 -2.99 -2.36
CA GLN A 17 -7.51 -2.07 -3.50
C GLN A 17 -7.00 -2.80 -4.75
N ALA A 18 -6.03 -3.69 -4.60
CA ALA A 18 -5.49 -4.48 -5.70
C ALA A 18 -6.55 -5.42 -6.30
N LEU A 19 -7.40 -6.06 -5.48
CA LEU A 19 -8.52 -6.88 -5.96
C LEU A 19 -9.49 -6.05 -6.80
N SER A 20 -9.90 -4.88 -6.29
CA SER A 20 -10.83 -3.98 -7.00
C SER A 20 -10.27 -3.48 -8.31
N LEU A 21 -8.98 -3.12 -8.33
CA LEU A 21 -8.33 -2.64 -9.54
C LEU A 21 -8.13 -3.78 -10.56
N ARG A 22 -7.75 -4.97 -10.10
CA ARG A 22 -7.58 -6.14 -10.98
C ARG A 22 -8.86 -6.42 -11.77
N GLN A 23 -10.02 -6.42 -11.11
CA GLN A 23 -11.30 -6.63 -11.77
C GLN A 23 -11.51 -5.59 -12.90
N LYS A 24 -11.37 -4.31 -12.58
CA LYS A 24 -11.53 -3.21 -13.56
C LYS A 24 -10.58 -3.35 -14.75
N LEU A 25 -9.32 -3.68 -14.50
CA LEU A 25 -8.33 -3.85 -15.57
C LEU A 25 -8.64 -5.05 -16.46
N THR A 26 -9.17 -6.13 -15.90
CA THR A 26 -9.59 -7.30 -16.68
C THR A 26 -10.81 -6.99 -17.55
N ASP A 27 -11.78 -6.26 -17.01
CA ASP A 27 -12.97 -5.81 -17.73
C ASP A 27 -12.59 -4.92 -18.94
N GLU A 28 -11.48 -4.17 -18.84
CA GLU A 28 -10.91 -3.33 -19.91
C GLU A 28 -9.91 -4.11 -20.82
N GLY A 29 -9.84 -5.43 -20.71
CA GLY A 29 -8.99 -6.28 -21.55
C GLY A 29 -7.49 -6.23 -21.22
N HIS A 30 -7.11 -5.84 -20.01
CA HIS A 30 -5.74 -5.89 -19.54
C HIS A 30 -5.47 -7.17 -18.74
N GLN A 31 -4.23 -7.63 -18.74
CA GLN A 31 -3.82 -8.85 -18.04
C GLN A 31 -2.93 -8.52 -16.84
N VAL A 32 -3.35 -8.92 -15.64
CA VAL A 32 -2.47 -8.93 -14.47
C VAL A 32 -1.64 -10.21 -14.50
N VAL A 33 -0.38 -10.09 -14.88
CA VAL A 33 0.54 -11.23 -15.10
C VAL A 33 1.16 -11.77 -13.82
N GLY A 34 1.05 -11.05 -12.72
CA GLY A 34 1.54 -11.48 -11.42
C GLY A 34 1.33 -10.42 -10.35
N VAL A 35 1.46 -10.84 -9.12
CA VAL A 35 1.30 -9.99 -7.93
C VAL A 35 2.44 -10.28 -6.95
N LEU A 36 3.33 -9.31 -6.78
CA LEU A 36 4.37 -9.37 -5.77
C LEU A 36 3.87 -8.74 -4.47
N VAL A 37 4.03 -9.42 -3.33
CA VAL A 37 3.57 -8.91 -2.05
C VAL A 37 4.73 -8.80 -1.07
N GLY A 38 5.11 -7.55 -0.77
CA GLY A 38 6.11 -7.23 0.24
C GLY A 38 5.53 -7.39 1.64
N LYS A 39 6.12 -8.24 2.45
CA LYS A 39 5.66 -8.51 3.81
C LYS A 39 6.82 -8.87 4.74
N SER A 40 6.63 -8.68 6.03
CA SER A 40 7.52 -9.24 7.05
C SER A 40 7.36 -10.77 7.15
N PRO A 41 8.36 -11.49 7.65
CA PRO A 41 8.26 -12.95 7.83
C PRO A 41 7.10 -13.39 8.73
N ALA A 42 6.77 -12.58 9.73
CA ALA A 42 5.70 -12.86 10.68
C ALA A 42 4.29 -12.68 10.08
N ARG A 43 4.15 -11.95 8.98
CA ARG A 43 2.85 -11.66 8.38
C ARG A 43 2.41 -12.78 7.44
N ARG A 44 1.20 -13.30 7.66
CA ARG A 44 0.53 -14.22 6.73
C ARG A 44 -0.37 -13.44 5.78
N LEU A 45 -0.35 -13.80 4.51
CA LEU A 45 -1.32 -13.29 3.56
C LEU A 45 -2.70 -13.86 3.88
N PRO A 46 -3.75 -13.03 3.88
CA PRO A 46 -5.11 -13.52 4.06
C PRO A 46 -5.51 -14.49 2.93
N ASP A 47 -6.11 -15.62 3.27
CA ASP A 47 -6.52 -16.65 2.31
C ASP A 47 -7.48 -16.12 1.25
N PHE A 48 -8.37 -15.17 1.63
CA PHE A 48 -9.29 -14.57 0.70
C PHE A 48 -8.57 -13.84 -0.46
N PHE A 49 -7.40 -13.25 -0.19
CA PHE A 49 -6.65 -12.52 -1.20
C PHE A 49 -6.12 -13.48 -2.27
N SER A 50 -5.41 -14.53 -1.86
CA SER A 50 -4.85 -15.52 -2.78
C SER A 50 -5.93 -16.22 -3.61
N LYS A 51 -7.13 -16.42 -3.04
CA LYS A 51 -8.27 -17.04 -3.73
C LYS A 51 -8.95 -16.11 -4.75
N LYS A 52 -9.00 -14.79 -4.46
CA LYS A 52 -9.77 -13.82 -5.27
C LYS A 52 -8.94 -13.06 -6.29
N ILE A 53 -7.60 -13.01 -6.15
CA ILE A 53 -6.77 -12.20 -7.04
C ILE A 53 -6.63 -12.78 -8.46
N GLU A 54 -6.87 -14.09 -8.62
CA GLU A 54 -6.82 -14.82 -9.90
C GLU A 54 -5.58 -14.48 -10.74
N ALA A 55 -4.43 -14.34 -10.08
CA ALA A 55 -3.12 -14.15 -10.67
C ALA A 55 -2.07 -14.78 -9.75
N PRO A 56 -0.91 -15.23 -10.28
CA PRO A 56 0.16 -15.77 -9.46
C PRO A 56 0.64 -14.77 -8.40
N VAL A 57 0.74 -15.23 -7.15
CA VAL A 57 1.16 -14.40 -6.00
C VAL A 57 2.54 -14.80 -5.53
N TYR A 58 3.44 -13.84 -5.46
CA TYR A 58 4.84 -14.03 -5.11
C TYR A 58 5.21 -13.16 -3.90
N PRO A 59 5.32 -13.74 -2.70
CA PRO A 59 5.74 -12.99 -1.52
C PRO A 59 7.24 -12.72 -1.55
N PHE A 60 7.63 -11.54 -1.02
CA PHE A 60 9.03 -11.19 -0.78
C PHE A 60 9.17 -10.44 0.55
N GLU A 61 10.40 -10.39 1.08
CA GLU A 61 10.67 -9.71 2.34
C GLU A 61 10.81 -8.20 2.13
N SER A 62 10.01 -7.41 2.87
CA SER A 62 9.97 -5.95 2.82
C SER A 62 10.12 -5.33 4.21
N PRO A 63 10.62 -4.08 4.29
CA PRO A 63 10.69 -3.32 5.53
C PRO A 63 9.34 -3.19 6.22
N ASN A 64 9.35 -3.31 7.55
CA ASN A 64 8.16 -3.16 8.37
C ASN A 64 8.39 -2.24 9.55
N PHE A 65 7.33 -1.58 9.99
CA PHE A 65 7.29 -0.83 11.23
C PHE A 65 6.88 -1.73 12.39
N LEU A 66 7.69 -1.77 13.44
CA LEU A 66 7.41 -2.57 14.62
C LEU A 66 6.49 -1.81 15.59
N PRO A 67 5.49 -2.48 16.17
CA PRO A 67 4.62 -1.86 17.15
C PRO A 67 5.38 -1.55 18.45
N SER A 68 4.90 -0.58 19.21
CA SER A 68 5.33 -0.34 20.60
C SER A 68 4.90 -1.50 21.51
N ALA A 69 5.45 -1.54 22.74
CA ALA A 69 5.10 -2.57 23.73
C ALA A 69 3.58 -2.63 24.03
N GLN A 70 2.89 -1.48 23.99
CA GLN A 70 1.44 -1.38 24.18
C GLN A 70 0.64 -1.56 22.89
N ASN A 71 1.28 -1.83 21.77
CA ASN A 71 0.65 -1.98 20.45
C ASN A 71 -0.26 -0.80 19.99
N LYS A 72 -0.04 0.40 20.56
CA LYS A 72 -0.79 1.62 20.22
C LYS A 72 -0.08 2.50 19.20
N GLN A 73 1.26 2.49 19.20
CA GLN A 73 2.09 3.34 18.35
C GLN A 73 3.22 2.53 17.70
N VAL A 74 3.86 3.11 16.70
CA VAL A 74 5.06 2.56 16.08
C VAL A 74 6.30 2.90 16.94
N ASN A 75 7.12 1.90 17.23
CA ASN A 75 8.43 2.11 17.85
C ASN A 75 9.48 2.40 16.76
N LEU A 76 9.75 3.67 16.51
CA LEU A 76 10.67 4.09 15.45
C LEU A 76 12.09 3.56 15.63
N VAL A 77 12.64 3.63 16.84
CA VAL A 77 14.03 3.18 17.12
C VAL A 77 14.17 1.69 16.85
N LYS A 78 13.27 0.87 17.42
CA LYS A 78 13.27 -0.58 17.16
C LYS A 78 13.05 -0.90 15.69
N SER A 79 12.18 -0.15 15.01
CA SER A 79 11.92 -0.33 13.58
C SER A 79 13.15 -0.02 12.74
N VAL A 80 13.86 1.06 13.03
CA VAL A 80 15.09 1.42 12.32
C VAL A 80 16.17 0.34 12.54
N ALA A 81 16.46 -0.03 13.78
CA ALA A 81 17.45 -1.06 14.09
C ALA A 81 17.11 -2.39 13.38
N TYR A 82 15.86 -2.86 13.49
CA TYR A 82 15.39 -4.08 12.84
C TYR A 82 15.61 -4.04 11.32
N ASN A 83 15.26 -2.92 10.66
CA ASN A 83 15.39 -2.80 9.23
C ASN A 83 16.85 -2.66 8.77
N VAL A 84 17.71 -2.00 9.54
CA VAL A 84 19.16 -1.90 9.24
C VAL A 84 19.82 -3.27 9.22
N PHE A 85 19.56 -4.13 10.20
CA PHE A 85 20.09 -5.50 10.23
C PHE A 85 19.61 -6.38 9.06
N ARG A 86 18.53 -5.98 8.36
CA ARG A 86 17.94 -6.72 7.23
C ARG A 86 18.23 -6.12 5.87
N LEU A 87 19.05 -5.08 5.78
CA LEU A 87 19.36 -4.40 4.51
C LEU A 87 19.83 -5.37 3.41
N HIS A 88 20.62 -6.40 3.77
CA HIS A 88 21.07 -7.40 2.78
C HIS A 88 19.90 -8.17 2.15
N LYS A 89 18.85 -8.47 2.91
CA LYS A 89 17.62 -9.11 2.42
C LYS A 89 16.83 -8.19 1.51
N TYR A 90 16.76 -6.90 1.87
CA TYR A 90 16.08 -5.91 1.04
C TYR A 90 16.78 -5.69 -0.30
N MET A 91 18.11 -5.75 -0.32
CA MET A 91 18.86 -5.73 -1.59
C MET A 91 18.56 -6.97 -2.45
N SER A 92 18.40 -8.14 -1.83
CA SER A 92 17.95 -9.35 -2.55
C SER A 92 16.52 -9.19 -3.07
N SER A 93 15.62 -8.60 -2.29
CA SER A 93 14.24 -8.31 -2.72
C SER A 93 14.19 -7.30 -3.86
N ILE A 94 15.02 -6.26 -3.86
CA ILE A 94 15.14 -5.29 -4.98
C ILE A 94 15.56 -6.02 -6.28
N ARG A 95 16.58 -6.89 -6.22
CA ARG A 95 17.01 -7.68 -7.37
C ARG A 95 15.90 -8.64 -7.83
N TYR A 96 15.20 -9.25 -6.89
CA TYR A 96 14.06 -10.12 -7.16
C TYR A 96 12.93 -9.38 -7.88
N ILE A 97 12.50 -8.21 -7.37
CA ILE A 97 11.48 -7.37 -8.01
C ILE A 97 11.90 -7.02 -9.45
N ASN A 98 13.14 -6.56 -9.65
CA ASN A 98 13.64 -6.22 -10.98
C ASN A 98 13.65 -7.43 -11.94
N ARG A 99 14.03 -8.62 -11.45
CA ARG A 99 13.97 -9.86 -12.21
C ARG A 99 12.54 -10.19 -12.61
N MET A 100 11.59 -10.15 -11.67
CA MET A 100 10.18 -10.45 -11.93
C MET A 100 9.55 -9.49 -12.94
N ILE A 101 9.88 -8.19 -12.90
CA ILE A 101 9.44 -7.22 -13.91
C ILE A 101 9.90 -7.66 -15.31
N LYS A 102 11.15 -8.13 -15.45
CA LYS A 102 11.70 -8.60 -16.74
C LYS A 102 11.09 -9.92 -17.17
N GLU A 103 11.01 -10.91 -16.29
CA GLU A 103 10.53 -12.27 -16.60
C GLU A 103 9.05 -12.29 -16.97
N THR A 104 8.23 -11.45 -16.32
CA THR A 104 6.80 -11.33 -16.65
C THR A 104 6.55 -10.55 -17.94
N GLY A 105 7.55 -9.80 -18.42
CA GLY A 105 7.40 -8.91 -19.56
C GLY A 105 6.34 -7.84 -19.31
N ALA A 106 6.23 -7.34 -18.09
CA ALA A 106 5.25 -6.34 -17.74
C ALA A 106 5.50 -5.02 -18.47
N ASP A 107 4.45 -4.47 -19.09
CA ASP A 107 4.47 -3.15 -19.70
C ASP A 107 4.35 -2.06 -18.62
N VAL A 108 3.53 -2.36 -17.59
CA VAL A 108 3.21 -1.46 -16.49
C VAL A 108 3.37 -2.16 -15.14
N VAL A 109 3.99 -1.48 -14.20
CA VAL A 109 4.04 -1.86 -12.78
C VAL A 109 3.09 -0.96 -12.02
N ILE A 110 2.14 -1.55 -11.29
CA ILE A 110 1.30 -0.81 -10.35
C ILE A 110 1.79 -1.06 -8.94
N ASN A 111 2.29 0.02 -8.32
CA ASN A 111 2.84 0.00 -6.98
C ASN A 111 1.80 0.46 -5.95
N PHE A 112 1.34 -0.45 -5.09
CA PHE A 112 0.47 -0.15 -3.95
C PHE A 112 1.31 0.16 -2.71
N TYR A 113 1.99 1.30 -2.74
CA TYR A 113 2.75 1.87 -1.62
C TYR A 113 3.92 1.01 -1.11
N GLU A 114 4.47 0.12 -1.94
CA GLU A 114 5.60 -0.73 -1.56
C GLU A 114 6.93 0.02 -1.73
N LEU A 115 7.70 0.11 -0.64
CA LEU A 115 8.93 0.89 -0.57
C LEU A 115 10.02 0.37 -1.52
N LEU A 116 10.23 -0.94 -1.53
CA LEU A 116 11.30 -1.54 -2.32
C LEU A 116 11.05 -1.41 -3.83
N THR A 117 9.81 -1.17 -4.25
CA THR A 117 9.51 -0.86 -5.65
C THR A 117 10.15 0.46 -6.07
N GLY A 118 9.98 1.52 -5.31
CA GLY A 118 10.62 2.81 -5.58
C GLY A 118 12.15 2.70 -5.59
N LEU A 119 12.72 1.95 -4.63
CA LEU A 119 14.16 1.67 -4.62
C LEU A 119 14.61 0.82 -5.82
N THR A 120 13.77 -0.11 -6.30
CA THR A 120 14.07 -0.86 -7.52
C THR A 120 14.17 0.06 -8.73
N TYR A 121 13.27 1.02 -8.87
CA TYR A 121 13.34 2.01 -9.95
C TYR A 121 14.53 2.95 -9.81
N LEU A 122 14.93 3.31 -8.59
CA LEU A 122 16.13 4.11 -8.34
C LEU A 122 17.42 3.39 -8.77
N PHE A 123 17.59 2.12 -8.36
CA PHE A 123 18.85 1.40 -8.54
C PHE A 123 18.92 0.59 -9.83
N CYS A 124 17.82 -0.03 -10.27
CA CYS A 124 17.78 -0.95 -11.39
C CYS A 124 17.19 -0.34 -12.68
N ARG A 125 16.43 0.74 -12.57
CA ARG A 125 15.79 1.47 -13.68
C ARG A 125 15.07 0.54 -14.69
N PRO A 126 14.08 -0.25 -14.26
CA PRO A 126 13.31 -1.11 -15.17
C PRO A 126 12.66 -0.27 -16.27
N LYS A 127 12.44 -0.88 -17.45
CA LYS A 127 11.79 -0.19 -18.59
C LYS A 127 10.26 -0.06 -18.42
N ALA A 128 9.64 -0.95 -17.66
CA ALA A 128 8.20 -0.91 -17.40
C ALA A 128 7.78 0.42 -16.76
N VAL A 129 6.68 1.00 -17.22
CA VAL A 129 6.16 2.25 -16.66
C VAL A 129 5.59 2.00 -15.26
N MET A 130 5.98 2.77 -14.25
CA MET A 130 5.43 2.63 -12.92
C MET A 130 4.33 3.66 -12.65
N VAL A 131 3.20 3.16 -12.14
CA VAL A 131 2.09 3.97 -11.60
C VAL A 131 1.90 3.58 -10.14
N CYS A 132 1.88 4.58 -9.26
CA CYS A 132 1.67 4.38 -7.84
C CYS A 132 0.22 4.65 -7.45
N ILE A 133 -0.35 3.81 -6.58
CA ILE A 133 -1.75 3.95 -6.11
C ILE A 133 -1.79 3.79 -4.60
N ALA A 134 -2.20 4.84 -3.87
CA ALA A 134 -2.51 4.78 -2.44
C ALA A 134 -3.14 6.10 -1.97
N HIS A 135 -3.88 6.07 -0.85
CA HIS A 135 -4.36 7.28 -0.20
C HIS A 135 -3.21 8.11 0.42
N GLN A 136 -2.10 7.48 0.80
CA GLN A 136 -0.95 8.16 1.38
C GLN A 136 -0.28 9.15 0.43
N TYR A 137 -0.48 9.05 -0.89
CA TYR A 137 0.02 10.06 -1.83
C TYR A 137 -0.64 11.42 -1.67
N LEU A 138 -1.79 11.51 -0.97
CA LEU A 138 -2.37 12.77 -0.52
C LEU A 138 -1.44 13.56 0.40
N PHE A 139 -0.56 12.90 1.17
CA PHE A 139 0.41 13.55 2.04
C PHE A 139 1.41 14.45 1.27
N LEU A 140 1.56 14.22 -0.01
CA LEU A 140 2.40 15.04 -0.90
C LEU A 140 1.60 16.15 -1.60
N HIS A 141 0.28 16.13 -1.52
CA HIS A 141 -0.58 17.13 -2.14
C HIS A 141 -0.48 18.48 -1.39
N PRO A 142 -0.29 19.62 -2.06
CA PRO A 142 -0.11 20.92 -1.39
C PRO A 142 -1.33 21.36 -0.58
N ASP A 143 -2.53 21.00 -1.02
CA ASP A 143 -3.78 21.37 -0.35
C ASP A 143 -4.19 20.38 0.76
N PHE A 144 -3.35 19.37 1.04
CA PHE A 144 -3.61 18.42 2.13
C PHE A 144 -3.17 19.02 3.46
N THR A 145 -4.13 19.22 4.35
CA THR A 145 -3.90 19.76 5.70
C THR A 145 -3.67 18.61 6.67
N PHE A 146 -2.54 18.67 7.35
CA PHE A 146 -2.25 17.76 8.46
C PHE A 146 -2.79 18.32 9.78
N PRO A 147 -3.24 17.45 10.71
CA PRO A 147 -3.42 17.86 12.11
C PRO A 147 -2.12 18.47 12.65
N LYS A 148 -2.18 19.16 13.81
CA LYS A 148 -0.97 19.68 14.48
C LYS A 148 -0.10 18.51 14.91
N GLU A 149 0.91 18.20 14.11
CA GLU A 149 1.83 17.08 14.28
C GLU A 149 3.26 17.57 14.53
N ASN A 150 4.08 16.69 15.11
CA ASN A 150 5.51 16.95 15.20
C ASN A 150 6.11 17.07 13.78
N ARG A 151 6.82 18.16 13.51
CA ARG A 151 7.43 18.47 12.20
C ARG A 151 8.35 17.35 11.71
N LEU A 152 9.07 16.70 12.63
CA LEU A 152 9.99 15.61 12.28
C LEU A 152 9.21 14.36 11.82
N SER A 153 8.14 13.99 12.52
CA SER A 153 7.27 12.87 12.13
C SER A 153 6.64 13.11 10.76
N LEU A 154 6.19 14.33 10.50
CA LEU A 154 5.62 14.71 9.22
C LEU A 154 6.67 14.67 8.08
N ALA A 155 7.87 15.17 8.32
CA ALA A 155 8.96 15.12 7.35
C ALA A 155 9.33 13.66 7.00
N SER A 156 9.44 12.79 8.03
CA SER A 156 9.72 11.37 7.86
C SER A 156 8.63 10.67 7.05
N LEU A 157 7.35 10.95 7.33
CA LEU A 157 6.21 10.40 6.59
C LEU A 157 6.23 10.81 5.12
N LYS A 158 6.44 12.10 4.84
CA LYS A 158 6.54 12.62 3.47
C LYS A 158 7.76 12.05 2.74
N PHE A 159 8.89 11.92 3.43
CA PHE A 159 10.10 11.32 2.87
C PHE A 159 9.87 9.86 2.48
N PHE A 160 9.31 9.06 3.39
CA PHE A 160 8.95 7.67 3.11
C PHE A 160 8.00 7.58 1.90
N THR A 161 6.95 8.41 1.88
CA THR A 161 5.99 8.43 0.77
C THR A 161 6.67 8.78 -0.58
N ARG A 162 7.63 9.71 -0.59
CA ARG A 162 8.39 10.02 -1.80
C ARG A 162 9.23 8.85 -2.29
N ILE A 163 9.88 8.12 -1.37
CA ILE A 163 10.70 6.96 -1.75
C ILE A 163 9.85 5.88 -2.42
N THR A 164 8.63 5.61 -1.93
CA THR A 164 7.75 4.60 -2.56
C THR A 164 7.42 4.92 -4.01
N ALA A 165 7.55 6.18 -4.43
CA ALA A 165 7.16 6.67 -5.76
C ALA A 165 8.34 7.15 -6.61
N ILE A 166 9.58 6.81 -6.24
CA ILE A 166 10.75 7.15 -7.07
C ILE A 166 10.62 6.45 -8.43
N GLY A 167 10.69 7.24 -9.51
CA GLY A 167 10.56 6.74 -10.88
C GLY A 167 9.12 6.52 -11.36
N ALA A 168 8.11 6.85 -10.56
CA ALA A 168 6.72 6.74 -10.96
C ALA A 168 6.34 7.81 -12.00
N ALA A 169 5.69 7.39 -13.08
CA ALA A 169 5.12 8.29 -14.08
C ALA A 169 3.91 9.06 -13.52
N LYS A 170 3.10 8.41 -12.67
CA LYS A 170 1.95 9.02 -11.99
C LYS A 170 1.77 8.45 -10.58
N LYS A 171 1.20 9.27 -9.70
CA LYS A 171 0.78 8.93 -8.34
C LYS A 171 -0.73 9.15 -8.23
N LEU A 172 -1.49 8.06 -8.22
CA LEU A 172 -2.94 8.11 -8.05
C LEU A 172 -3.26 8.15 -6.55
N ALA A 173 -3.61 9.32 -6.07
CA ALA A 173 -3.94 9.56 -4.67
C ALA A 173 -5.43 9.29 -4.43
N LEU A 174 -5.75 8.22 -3.71
CA LEU A 174 -7.14 7.83 -3.44
C LEU A 174 -7.78 8.77 -2.42
N SER A 175 -8.93 9.37 -2.76
CA SER A 175 -9.66 10.30 -1.89
C SER A 175 -11.17 10.22 -2.11
N PHE A 176 -11.94 10.36 -1.02
CA PHE A 176 -13.38 10.61 -1.08
C PHE A 176 -13.72 12.07 -1.43
N ARG A 177 -12.73 12.97 -1.26
CA ARG A 177 -12.86 14.39 -1.56
C ARG A 177 -12.18 14.70 -2.89
N LYS A 178 -12.86 15.41 -3.77
CA LYS A 178 -12.25 15.96 -4.99
C LYS A 178 -11.22 17.03 -4.61
N MET A 179 -10.05 16.96 -5.24
CA MET A 179 -8.98 17.95 -5.12
C MET A 179 -8.43 18.21 -6.52
N ARG A 180 -7.76 19.36 -6.70
CA ARG A 180 -7.15 19.70 -7.99
C ARG A 180 -5.99 18.74 -8.32
N GLU A 181 -5.70 18.57 -9.58
CA GLU A 181 -4.51 17.84 -10.01
C GLU A 181 -3.23 18.66 -9.79
N VAL A 182 -2.15 17.98 -9.41
CA VAL A 182 -0.82 18.58 -9.28
C VAL A 182 0.09 17.97 -10.34
N THR A 183 -0.04 18.49 -11.55
CA THR A 183 0.66 17.96 -12.74
C THR A 183 2.19 17.99 -12.62
N ALA A 184 2.75 19.02 -11.99
CA ALA A 184 4.20 19.14 -11.79
C ALA A 184 4.80 17.96 -11.00
N ASP A 185 4.04 17.43 -10.04
CA ASP A 185 4.46 16.28 -9.21
C ASP A 185 3.88 14.95 -9.69
N GLY A 186 3.11 14.93 -10.78
CA GLY A 186 2.43 13.76 -11.31
C GLY A 186 1.40 13.17 -10.34
N ILE A 187 0.81 14.00 -9.46
CA ILE A 187 -0.23 13.59 -8.50
C ILE A 187 -1.60 13.82 -9.12
N VAL A 188 -2.37 12.74 -9.24
CA VAL A 188 -3.75 12.76 -9.71
C VAL A 188 -4.63 12.23 -8.58
N VAL A 189 -5.60 13.04 -8.15
CA VAL A 189 -6.55 12.62 -7.10
C VAL A 189 -7.71 11.88 -7.75
N VAL A 190 -7.91 10.64 -7.33
CA VAL A 190 -8.92 9.73 -7.88
C VAL A 190 -9.84 9.19 -6.79
N PRO A 191 -11.07 8.77 -7.12
CA PRO A 191 -11.95 8.11 -6.17
C PRO A 191 -11.32 6.85 -5.56
N PRO A 192 -11.74 6.44 -4.35
CA PRO A 192 -11.26 5.22 -3.73
C PRO A 192 -11.66 3.97 -4.53
N LEU A 193 -10.79 2.97 -4.51
CA LEU A 193 -11.05 1.67 -5.11
C LEU A 193 -11.94 0.84 -4.18
N LEU A 194 -13.24 0.82 -4.46
CA LEU A 194 -14.21 0.02 -3.73
C LEU A 194 -14.48 -1.29 -4.49
N ARG A 195 -14.67 -2.36 -3.75
CA ARG A 195 -15.03 -3.66 -4.32
C ARG A 195 -16.46 -3.63 -4.83
N LYS A 196 -16.75 -4.40 -5.88
CA LYS A 196 -18.06 -4.48 -6.50
C LYS A 196 -19.14 -4.89 -5.48
N GLU A 197 -18.83 -5.86 -4.63
CA GLU A 197 -19.74 -6.32 -3.58
C GLU A 197 -20.16 -5.20 -2.61
N VAL A 198 -19.25 -4.25 -2.33
CA VAL A 198 -19.57 -3.09 -1.47
C VAL A 198 -20.43 -2.05 -2.20
N LEU A 199 -20.20 -1.87 -3.51
CA LEU A 199 -20.97 -0.93 -4.31
C LEU A 199 -22.40 -1.40 -4.58
N GLU A 200 -22.63 -2.71 -4.63
CA GLU A 200 -23.92 -3.34 -4.88
C GLU A 200 -24.71 -3.63 -3.59
N MET A 201 -24.11 -3.43 -2.42
CA MET A 201 -24.82 -3.63 -1.15
C MET A 201 -25.91 -2.59 -0.94
N THR A 202 -27.10 -3.07 -0.57
CA THR A 202 -28.14 -2.21 -0.03
C THR A 202 -27.89 -1.97 1.46
N PRO A 203 -27.69 -0.71 1.88
CA PRO A 203 -27.47 -0.41 3.30
C PRO A 203 -28.72 -0.73 4.13
N THR A 204 -28.53 -1.40 5.26
CA THR A 204 -29.57 -1.65 6.24
C THR A 204 -29.24 -0.97 7.55
N LYS A 205 -30.25 -0.51 8.29
CA LYS A 205 -30.09 0.03 9.63
C LYS A 205 -30.29 -1.09 10.63
N GLY A 206 -29.33 -1.27 11.54
CA GLY A 206 -29.42 -2.20 12.66
C GLY A 206 -29.22 -1.49 13.98
N ASP A 207 -29.48 -2.18 15.09
CA ASP A 207 -29.33 -1.67 16.46
C ASP A 207 -27.94 -2.07 17.04
N TYR A 208 -26.89 -1.92 16.22
CA TYR A 208 -25.52 -2.22 16.62
C TYR A 208 -24.53 -1.22 16.06
N LEU A 209 -23.41 -1.06 16.75
CA LEU A 209 -22.24 -0.35 16.26
C LEU A 209 -21.19 -1.35 15.82
N HIS A 210 -20.72 -1.22 14.58
CA HIS A 210 -19.62 -2.03 14.06
C HIS A 210 -18.32 -1.22 14.07
N GLY A 211 -17.32 -1.71 14.79
CA GLY A 211 -16.00 -1.12 14.88
C GLY A 211 -14.92 -2.02 14.29
N TYR A 212 -13.92 -1.43 13.63
CA TYR A 212 -12.72 -2.11 13.18
C TYR A 212 -11.49 -1.48 13.82
N LEU A 213 -10.76 -2.28 14.60
CA LEU A 213 -9.50 -1.86 15.23
C LEU A 213 -8.32 -2.46 14.50
N LEU A 214 -7.43 -1.60 14.03
CA LEU A 214 -6.18 -2.04 13.42
C LEU A 214 -5.19 -2.56 14.48
N ASN A 215 -5.16 -1.91 15.65
CA ASN A 215 -4.26 -2.21 16.77
C ASN A 215 -5.06 -2.74 17.97
N SER A 216 -4.72 -3.93 18.43
CA SER A 216 -5.35 -4.57 19.58
C SER A 216 -5.18 -3.79 20.91
N GLY A 217 -4.17 -2.92 21.01
CA GLY A 217 -3.90 -2.13 22.20
C GLY A 217 -5.01 -1.13 22.60
N PHE A 218 -6.00 -0.88 21.73
CA PHE A 218 -7.16 -0.04 22.05
C PHE A 218 -8.41 -0.86 22.45
N GLY A 219 -8.32 -2.19 22.46
CA GLY A 219 -9.48 -3.06 22.73
C GLY A 219 -10.11 -2.81 24.10
N GLU A 220 -9.30 -2.76 25.15
CA GLU A 220 -9.77 -2.54 26.53
C GLU A 220 -10.46 -1.18 26.72
N GLU A 221 -9.91 -0.11 26.11
CA GLU A 221 -10.51 1.24 26.18
C GLU A 221 -11.87 1.31 25.51
N ILE A 222 -12.08 0.54 24.45
CA ILE A 222 -13.36 0.52 23.75
C ILE A 222 -14.39 -0.31 24.49
N CYS A 223 -13.99 -1.47 25.04
CA CYS A 223 -14.87 -2.28 25.86
C CYS A 223 -15.35 -1.51 27.09
N SER A 224 -14.46 -0.84 27.84
CA SER A 224 -14.84 -0.07 29.01
C SER A 224 -15.78 1.09 28.70
N ARG A 225 -15.61 1.78 27.57
CA ARG A 225 -16.49 2.90 27.16
C ARG A 225 -17.79 2.47 26.51
N SER A 226 -17.92 1.21 26.08
CA SER A 226 -19.17 0.69 25.53
C SER A 226 -20.13 0.20 26.60
N GLU A 227 -19.68 0.10 27.87
CA GLU A 227 -20.47 -0.27 29.04
C GLU A 227 -21.01 0.96 29.81
N GLU A 228 -20.58 2.19 29.49
CA GLU A 228 -21.13 3.47 29.98
C GLU A 228 -22.31 3.95 29.10
#